data_dda508520b15597489bfc638512ce11e
#
_entry.id   dda508520b15597489bfc638512ce11e
#
_cell.length_a   1.000
_cell.length_b   1.000
_cell.length_c   1.000
_cell.angle_alpha   90.00
_cell.angle_beta   90.00
_cell.angle_gamma   90.00
#
_symmetry.space_group_name_H-M   'P 1'
#
loop_
_entity.id
_entity.type
_entity.pdbx_description
1 polymer ?
#
loop_
_entity_poly.entity_id
_entity_poly.type
_entity_poly.pdbx_seq_one_letter_code
_entity_poly.pdbx_strand_id
1 'polypeptide(L)'
;MVLGVPSEVNKFFAPGLKNASRPIAKALAPMVLAFLLAPHYRRLKTIAGTVLGNRVHVATISRRLVNPHWKTRDWYVDLYERHWRDTDRWERRVARGKKRQWVIVIDTTYHGSVGECMENMIVMSRRNDPRRRSTRQHAFLVGMILTDRGGRIPLPRRSYYTKEYCKQHGKKYCTLNQLTALMLREVTVPDDVDVTVTFDSAFDADGIHRVCRNRGFREVFPIDPNRNLSASEDPDAEALADRRVVAWTRSWNCEEFELIELQVENEDFVYFRRRHVDNLRVKKTKRRYAAAARRATVSKLGACLIVASYKENEKVELLSGQSADWQEYHTSNIVSRKKGKKVPSRWHGKVLACSDPGVTARQVIQWYEIRWQVELLFRELKSRMQLGCYVLMKFEAVERYFDFLMMGLLLLEHQRLGDMKRAGNPSRRAGEPWVQARVTDRLRNLEVIVNEWNLQQIEAAIKTKAGRKRLLAALRQSPCCVA
;
A
#
# COMPACT_ATOMS: atom_id res chain seq x y z
N MET A 1 10.15 23.59 13.98
CA MET A 1 11.57 23.27 14.23
C MET A 1 11.64 22.05 15.15
N VAL A 2 12.48 21.06 14.89
CA VAL A 2 12.70 19.92 15.77
C VAL A 2 13.97 20.18 16.57
N LEU A 3 13.85 20.46 17.87
CA LEU A 3 14.98 20.73 18.77
C LEU A 3 15.77 19.47 19.13
N GLY A 4 15.13 18.33 18.99
CA GLY A 4 15.72 17.01 19.22
C GLY A 4 14.80 15.91 18.70
N VAL A 5 15.15 14.66 18.94
CA VAL A 5 14.32 13.52 18.58
C VAL A 5 13.80 12.89 19.87
N PRO A 6 12.48 12.70 20.01
CA PRO A 6 11.90 12.03 21.15
C PRO A 6 12.54 10.66 21.42
N SER A 7 12.69 10.28 22.68
CA SER A 7 13.38 9.05 23.07
C SER A 7 12.75 7.80 22.46
N GLU A 8 11.42 7.78 22.33
CA GLU A 8 10.67 6.67 21.71
C GLU A 8 11.00 6.52 20.23
N VAL A 9 11.14 7.62 19.50
CA VAL A 9 11.52 7.62 18.09
C VAL A 9 12.96 7.15 17.95
N ASN A 10 13.88 7.63 18.81
CA ASN A 10 15.27 7.15 18.79
C ASN A 10 15.35 5.65 19.11
N LYS A 11 14.58 5.16 20.08
CA LYS A 11 14.51 3.71 20.40
C LYS A 11 13.99 2.90 19.23
N PHE A 12 13.06 3.44 18.44
CA PHE A 12 12.58 2.76 17.23
C PHE A 12 13.70 2.58 16.20
N PHE A 13 14.51 3.63 15.94
CA PHE A 13 15.57 3.57 14.92
C PHE A 13 16.86 2.88 15.39
N ALA A 14 17.08 2.75 16.69
CA ALA A 14 18.34 2.21 17.25
C ALA A 14 18.77 0.85 16.67
N PRO A 15 17.88 -0.14 16.42
CA PRO A 15 18.31 -1.45 15.87
C PRO A 15 18.88 -1.35 14.47
N GLY A 16 18.25 -0.55 13.57
CA GLY A 16 18.73 -0.36 12.19
C GLY A 16 20.05 0.41 12.10
N LEU A 17 20.51 0.99 13.22
CA LEU A 17 21.70 1.84 13.27
C LEU A 17 22.92 1.15 13.88
N LYS A 18 22.84 -0.14 14.23
CA LYS A 18 23.93 -0.86 14.90
C LYS A 18 25.25 -0.80 14.13
N ASN A 19 25.17 -0.85 12.80
CA ASN A 19 26.33 -0.85 11.89
C ASN A 19 26.55 0.52 11.21
N ALA A 20 25.80 1.55 11.61
CA ALA A 20 25.93 2.88 11.03
C ALA A 20 27.03 3.68 11.76
N SER A 21 27.79 4.48 11.01
CA SER A 21 28.74 5.42 11.61
C SER A 21 28.00 6.40 12.53
N ARG A 22 28.68 6.89 13.57
CA ARG A 22 28.09 7.82 14.57
C ARG A 22 27.41 9.07 13.95
N PRO A 23 27.97 9.72 12.89
CA PRO A 23 27.29 10.84 12.23
C PRO A 23 25.97 10.43 11.53
N ILE A 24 25.94 9.25 10.92
CA ILE A 24 24.76 8.72 10.26
C ILE A 24 23.69 8.36 11.31
N ALA A 25 24.08 7.65 12.38
CA ALA A 25 23.19 7.29 13.46
C ALA A 25 22.49 8.50 14.09
N LYS A 26 23.23 9.60 14.29
CA LYS A 26 22.68 10.87 14.80
C LYS A 26 21.76 11.58 13.80
N ALA A 27 21.88 11.33 12.52
CA ALA A 27 21.16 12.06 11.49
C ALA A 27 19.91 11.34 10.96
N LEU A 28 19.81 10.01 11.09
CA LEU A 28 18.73 9.24 10.48
C LEU A 28 17.35 9.62 11.03
N ALA A 29 17.15 9.54 12.33
CA ALA A 29 15.85 9.85 12.95
C ALA A 29 15.41 11.30 12.68
N PRO A 30 16.27 12.34 12.85
CA PRO A 30 15.93 13.70 12.42
C PRO A 30 15.55 13.80 10.95
N MET A 31 16.26 13.11 10.06
CA MET A 31 15.95 13.12 8.63
C MET A 31 14.58 12.49 8.33
N VAL A 32 14.28 11.33 8.89
CA VAL A 32 12.96 10.68 8.72
C VAL A 32 11.85 11.60 9.24
N LEU A 33 12.00 12.17 10.45
CA LEU A 33 11.02 13.11 10.99
C LEU A 33 10.88 14.33 10.09
N ALA A 34 11.97 14.86 9.56
CA ALA A 34 11.94 16.00 8.65
C ALA A 34 11.14 15.69 7.38
N PHE A 35 11.31 14.49 6.83
CA PHE A 35 10.52 14.04 5.67
C PHE A 35 9.04 13.78 6.01
N LEU A 36 8.72 13.34 7.21
CA LEU A 36 7.34 13.12 7.65
C LEU A 36 6.59 14.41 7.94
N LEU A 37 7.23 15.35 8.66
CA LEU A 37 6.59 16.54 9.21
C LEU A 37 6.73 17.77 8.31
N ALA A 38 7.44 17.69 7.17
CA ALA A 38 7.54 18.80 6.24
C ALA A 38 6.18 19.17 5.66
N PRO A 39 5.82 20.48 5.63
CA PRO A 39 4.57 20.94 5.03
C PRO A 39 4.56 20.73 3.50
N HIS A 40 3.43 21.00 2.85
CA HIS A 40 2.99 20.62 1.51
C HIS A 40 3.96 20.72 0.32
N TYR A 41 5.13 21.33 0.46
CA TYR A 41 6.13 21.39 -0.60
C TYR A 41 7.48 20.88 -0.10
N ARG A 42 7.78 19.61 -0.37
CA ARG A 42 9.02 18.97 0.10
C ARG A 42 10.22 19.28 -0.80
N ARG A 43 10.41 20.56 -1.11
CA ARG A 43 11.73 21.01 -1.58
C ARG A 43 12.71 20.80 -0.43
N LEU A 44 13.91 20.31 -0.74
CA LEU A 44 14.95 20.12 0.28
C LEU A 44 15.20 21.39 1.10
N LYS A 45 14.99 22.57 0.49
CA LYS A 45 15.04 23.87 1.17
C LYS A 45 13.98 24.00 2.27
N THR A 46 12.76 23.57 2.00
CA THR A 46 11.67 23.59 3.00
C THR A 46 11.96 22.63 4.17
N ILE A 47 12.47 21.42 3.86
CA ILE A 47 12.88 20.46 4.87
C ILE A 47 13.98 21.01 5.77
N ALA A 48 15.00 21.63 5.17
CA ALA A 48 16.10 22.26 5.92
C ALA A 48 15.62 23.42 6.78
N GLY A 49 14.75 24.29 6.26
CA GLY A 49 14.30 25.49 6.93
C GLY A 49 13.26 25.23 8.02
N THR A 50 12.19 24.54 7.67
CA THR A 50 11.02 24.41 8.60
C THR A 50 11.20 23.35 9.68
N VAL A 51 11.77 22.22 9.33
CA VAL A 51 11.87 21.10 10.29
C VAL A 51 13.22 21.05 10.97
N LEU A 52 14.30 21.21 10.21
CA LEU A 52 15.66 21.17 10.76
C LEU A 52 16.18 22.52 11.26
N GLY A 53 15.37 23.58 11.15
CA GLY A 53 15.70 24.92 11.66
C GLY A 53 17.00 25.48 11.07
N ASN A 54 17.26 25.22 9.78
CA ASN A 54 18.49 25.57 9.05
C ASN A 54 19.81 25.03 9.65
N ARG A 55 19.74 24.13 10.66
CA ARG A 55 20.93 23.48 11.23
C ARG A 55 21.63 22.57 10.22
N VAL A 56 20.90 22.12 9.20
CA VAL A 56 21.43 21.29 8.13
C VAL A 56 21.21 22.02 6.82
N HIS A 57 22.29 22.37 6.14
CA HIS A 57 22.22 23.04 4.85
C HIS A 57 21.61 22.12 3.79
N VAL A 58 20.86 22.71 2.84
CA VAL A 58 20.20 21.97 1.74
C VAL A 58 21.16 21.07 0.98
N ALA A 59 22.36 21.54 0.67
CA ALA A 59 23.41 20.76 -0.01
C ALA A 59 23.84 19.53 0.81
N THR A 60 23.76 19.59 2.15
CA THR A 60 24.07 18.45 3.00
C THR A 60 22.98 17.39 2.91
N ILE A 61 21.69 17.78 2.86
CA ILE A 61 20.59 16.84 2.65
C ILE A 61 20.73 16.19 1.27
N SER A 62 20.95 17.00 0.23
CA SER A 62 21.14 16.50 -1.14
C SER A 62 22.31 15.52 -1.23
N ARG A 63 23.48 15.88 -0.66
CA ARG A 63 24.66 14.98 -0.61
C ARG A 63 24.38 13.68 0.14
N ARG A 64 23.63 13.70 1.23
CA ARG A 64 23.23 12.49 1.96
C ARG A 64 22.35 11.58 1.12
N LEU A 65 21.44 12.14 0.31
CA LEU A 65 20.56 11.35 -0.56
C LEU A 65 21.33 10.62 -1.67
N VAL A 66 22.46 11.14 -2.15
CA VAL A 66 23.29 10.48 -3.18
C VAL A 66 24.49 9.70 -2.59
N ASN A 67 24.77 9.83 -1.30
CA ASN A 67 25.92 9.22 -0.66
C ASN A 67 25.73 7.69 -0.53
N PRO A 68 26.63 6.84 -1.08
CA PRO A 68 26.51 5.38 -1.05
C PRO A 68 26.61 4.77 0.36
N HIS A 69 27.20 5.50 1.31
CA HIS A 69 27.25 5.05 2.71
C HIS A 69 25.89 5.12 3.43
N TRP A 70 24.91 5.81 2.83
CA TRP A 70 23.54 5.84 3.33
C TRP A 70 22.76 4.63 2.82
N LYS A 71 22.95 3.50 3.48
CA LYS A 71 22.32 2.21 3.18
C LYS A 71 20.87 2.19 3.68
N THR A 72 20.05 3.10 3.18
CA THR A 72 18.67 3.30 3.65
C THR A 72 17.83 2.05 3.48
N ARG A 73 18.10 1.27 2.44
CA ARG A 73 17.43 0.01 2.19
C ARG A 73 17.70 -1.01 3.28
N ASP A 74 18.96 -1.18 3.69
CA ASP A 74 19.35 -2.15 4.72
C ASP A 74 18.72 -1.75 6.07
N TRP A 75 18.80 -0.46 6.42
CA TRP A 75 18.17 0.06 7.65
C TRP A 75 16.66 -0.12 7.65
N TYR A 76 16.00 0.05 6.50
CA TYR A 76 14.58 -0.23 6.40
C TYR A 76 14.28 -1.71 6.65
N VAL A 77 15.08 -2.63 6.09
CA VAL A 77 14.91 -4.07 6.29
C VAL A 77 15.05 -4.43 7.78
N ASP A 78 16.08 -3.91 8.47
CA ASP A 78 16.26 -4.14 9.91
C ASP A 78 15.05 -3.66 10.74
N LEU A 79 14.51 -2.48 10.40
CA LEU A 79 13.33 -1.94 11.06
C LEU A 79 12.06 -2.74 10.74
N TYR A 80 11.94 -3.17 9.49
CA TYR A 80 10.85 -4.04 9.03
C TYR A 80 10.84 -5.35 9.80
N GLU A 81 11.98 -6.04 9.90
CA GLU A 81 12.09 -7.31 10.63
C GLU A 81 11.74 -7.16 12.11
N ARG A 82 12.14 -6.06 12.71
CA ARG A 82 11.76 -5.76 14.08
C ARG A 82 10.25 -5.60 14.22
N HIS A 83 9.63 -4.75 13.38
CA HIS A 83 8.20 -4.50 13.42
C HIS A 83 7.40 -5.78 13.12
N TRP A 84 7.89 -6.59 12.18
CA TRP A 84 7.34 -7.90 11.86
C TRP A 84 7.34 -8.83 13.10
N ARG A 85 8.51 -8.99 13.76
CA ARG A 85 8.63 -9.80 14.99
C ARG A 85 7.75 -9.31 16.13
N ASP A 86 7.64 -8.01 16.30
CA ASP A 86 6.81 -7.41 17.34
C ASP A 86 5.31 -7.61 17.06
N THR A 87 4.91 -7.59 15.80
CA THR A 87 3.54 -7.85 15.35
C THR A 87 3.21 -9.34 15.52
N ASP A 88 4.07 -10.23 15.03
CA ASP A 88 3.88 -11.68 15.15
C ASP A 88 3.76 -12.12 16.62
N ARG A 89 4.67 -11.65 17.48
CA ARG A 89 4.65 -11.96 18.91
C ARG A 89 3.36 -11.48 19.59
N TRP A 90 2.87 -10.31 19.21
CA TRP A 90 1.63 -9.79 19.74
C TRP A 90 0.43 -10.63 19.26
N GLU A 91 0.37 -10.93 17.99
CA GLU A 91 -0.73 -11.69 17.40
C GLU A 91 -0.80 -13.12 17.91
N ARG A 92 0.32 -13.80 18.10
CA ARG A 92 0.36 -15.13 18.74
C ARG A 92 -0.30 -15.13 20.11
N ARG A 93 -0.01 -14.11 20.92
CA ARG A 93 -0.62 -13.96 22.25
C ARG A 93 -2.13 -13.78 22.17
N VAL A 94 -2.58 -12.98 21.22
CA VAL A 94 -3.99 -12.66 21.04
C VAL A 94 -4.76 -13.82 20.41
N ALA A 95 -4.17 -14.54 19.50
CA ALA A 95 -4.80 -15.66 18.80
C ALA A 95 -5.10 -16.85 19.75
N ARG A 96 -4.39 -16.97 20.86
CA ARG A 96 -4.61 -18.06 21.86
C ARG A 96 -4.69 -19.45 21.23
N GLY A 97 -3.76 -19.77 20.32
CA GLY A 97 -3.71 -21.05 19.62
C GLY A 97 -4.66 -21.18 18.42
N LYS A 98 -5.52 -20.20 18.14
CA LYS A 98 -6.34 -20.21 16.92
C LYS A 98 -5.47 -19.94 15.68
N LYS A 99 -5.82 -20.61 14.58
CA LYS A 99 -5.18 -20.39 13.29
C LYS A 99 -5.29 -18.93 12.87
N ARG A 100 -4.19 -18.36 12.43
CA ARG A 100 -4.09 -16.95 12.03
C ARG A 100 -4.19 -16.83 10.51
N GLN A 101 -4.71 -15.72 10.04
CA GLN A 101 -4.80 -15.43 8.62
C GLN A 101 -4.10 -14.11 8.30
N TRP A 102 -3.20 -14.14 7.32
CA TRP A 102 -2.54 -12.95 6.81
C TRP A 102 -2.85 -12.77 5.33
N VAL A 103 -3.05 -11.54 4.92
CA VAL A 103 -3.24 -11.18 3.52
C VAL A 103 -2.08 -10.32 3.06
N ILE A 104 -1.40 -10.75 2.01
CA ILE A 104 -0.37 -9.99 1.34
C ILE A 104 -1.01 -9.27 0.16
N VAL A 105 -0.94 -7.94 0.16
CA VAL A 105 -1.40 -7.12 -0.97
C VAL A 105 -0.19 -6.53 -1.67
N ILE A 106 -0.15 -6.61 -2.99
CA ILE A 106 0.97 -6.10 -3.80
C ILE A 106 0.41 -5.32 -4.97
N ASP A 107 1.02 -4.17 -5.25
CA ASP A 107 0.69 -3.38 -6.42
C ASP A 107 1.85 -2.44 -6.82
N THR A 108 1.77 -1.86 -8.00
CA THR A 108 2.76 -0.91 -8.51
C THR A 108 2.28 0.52 -8.33
N THR A 109 3.13 1.35 -7.77
CA THR A 109 2.86 2.78 -7.68
C THR A 109 3.74 3.56 -8.65
N TYR A 110 3.11 4.50 -9.34
CA TYR A 110 3.74 5.37 -10.33
C TYR A 110 3.78 6.81 -9.81
N HIS A 111 4.94 7.46 -9.96
CA HIS A 111 5.13 8.84 -9.55
C HIS A 111 5.55 9.69 -10.73
N GLY A 112 4.64 10.57 -11.15
CA GLY A 112 4.92 11.57 -12.17
C GLY A 112 5.91 12.61 -11.68
N SER A 113 6.84 13.00 -12.54
CA SER A 113 7.71 14.13 -12.33
C SER A 113 7.74 15.03 -13.56
N VAL A 114 7.95 16.32 -13.34
CA VAL A 114 7.96 17.35 -14.39
C VAL A 114 9.35 17.53 -15.00
N GLY A 115 10.38 16.90 -14.42
CA GLY A 115 11.77 17.08 -14.86
C GLY A 115 12.13 16.22 -16.08
N GLU A 116 12.71 16.82 -17.10
CA GLU A 116 13.18 16.12 -18.32
C GLU A 116 14.47 15.33 -18.11
N CYS A 117 15.31 15.77 -17.17
CA CYS A 117 16.65 15.22 -16.94
C CYS A 117 16.72 14.23 -15.77
N MET A 118 15.60 13.71 -15.30
CA MET A 118 15.60 12.69 -14.22
C MET A 118 15.95 11.32 -14.77
N GLU A 119 16.81 10.58 -14.05
CA GLU A 119 17.18 9.21 -14.38
C GLU A 119 16.02 8.21 -14.20
N ASN A 120 16.06 7.09 -14.92
CA ASN A 120 15.15 5.94 -14.77
C ASN A 120 13.66 6.27 -14.91
N MET A 121 13.29 7.14 -15.84
CA MET A 121 11.91 7.53 -16.09
C MET A 121 11.22 6.59 -17.09
N ILE A 122 10.04 6.11 -16.74
CA ILE A 122 9.15 5.40 -17.65
C ILE A 122 8.24 6.42 -18.34
N VAL A 123 8.13 6.32 -19.66
CA VAL A 123 7.19 7.13 -20.43
C VAL A 123 5.87 6.39 -20.54
N MET A 124 4.83 6.93 -19.94
CA MET A 124 3.47 6.38 -20.03
C MET A 124 2.60 7.28 -20.91
N SER A 125 2.06 6.73 -21.99
CA SER A 125 1.04 7.43 -22.77
C SER A 125 -0.29 7.37 -22.04
N ARG A 126 -0.94 8.50 -21.85
CA ARG A 126 -2.33 8.54 -21.36
C ARG A 126 -3.28 8.13 -22.49
N ARG A 127 -3.69 6.88 -22.51
CA ARG A 127 -4.61 6.34 -23.53
C ARG A 127 -5.92 7.13 -23.69
N ASN A 128 -6.35 7.82 -22.65
CA ASN A 128 -7.60 8.58 -22.61
C ASN A 128 -7.41 10.10 -22.62
N ASP A 129 -6.19 10.60 -22.80
CA ASP A 129 -5.95 12.04 -22.95
C ASP A 129 -6.08 12.42 -24.43
N PRO A 130 -7.07 13.24 -24.81
CA PRO A 130 -7.25 13.67 -26.20
C PRO A 130 -6.02 14.44 -26.73
N ARG A 131 -5.19 14.96 -25.83
CA ARG A 131 -3.93 15.64 -26.17
C ARG A 131 -2.73 14.71 -26.26
N ARG A 132 -2.90 13.38 -26.09
CA ARG A 132 -1.85 12.34 -26.13
C ARG A 132 -0.58 12.69 -25.34
N ARG A 133 -0.71 13.39 -24.23
CA ARG A 133 0.43 13.77 -23.40
C ARG A 133 1.03 12.53 -22.74
N SER A 134 2.30 12.28 -23.00
CA SER A 134 3.05 11.30 -22.24
C SER A 134 3.43 11.88 -20.88
N THR A 135 3.33 11.09 -19.84
CA THR A 135 3.85 11.44 -18.51
C THR A 135 5.09 10.59 -18.22
N ARG A 136 6.14 11.25 -17.73
CA ARG A 136 7.34 10.57 -17.24
C ARG A 136 7.15 10.22 -15.77
N GLN A 137 7.42 8.98 -15.41
CA GLN A 137 7.14 8.49 -14.07
C GLN A 137 8.21 7.50 -13.59
N HIS A 138 8.51 7.51 -12.29
CA HIS A 138 9.21 6.41 -11.65
C HIS A 138 8.19 5.35 -11.22
N ALA A 139 8.57 4.07 -11.29
CA ALA A 139 7.74 2.96 -10.84
C ALA A 139 8.39 2.21 -9.66
N PHE A 140 7.57 1.88 -8.68
CA PHE A 140 7.97 1.08 -7.53
C PHE A 140 6.92 0.01 -7.26
N LEU A 141 7.36 -1.21 -7.01
CA LEU A 141 6.53 -2.26 -6.48
C LEU A 141 6.48 -2.13 -4.96
N VAL A 142 5.29 -2.09 -4.41
CA VAL A 142 5.03 -1.97 -2.98
C VAL A 142 4.09 -3.08 -2.55
N GLY A 143 4.35 -3.64 -1.40
CA GLY A 143 3.48 -4.63 -0.78
C GLY A 143 3.25 -4.34 0.70
N MET A 144 2.25 -4.97 1.25
CA MET A 144 1.93 -4.89 2.67
C MET A 144 1.32 -6.20 3.14
N ILE A 145 1.73 -6.67 4.31
CA ILE A 145 1.04 -7.73 5.03
C ILE A 145 -0.03 -7.09 5.90
N LEU A 146 -1.23 -7.64 5.81
CA LEU A 146 -2.37 -7.30 6.64
C LEU A 146 -2.73 -8.53 7.46
N THR A 147 -2.82 -8.37 8.76
CA THR A 147 -3.14 -9.47 9.64
C THR A 147 -4.61 -9.43 10.07
N ASP A 148 -5.20 -10.57 10.43
CA ASP A 148 -6.59 -10.67 10.84
C ASP A 148 -6.91 -9.91 12.15
N ARG A 149 -5.87 -9.53 12.90
CA ARG A 149 -5.99 -8.74 14.13
C ARG A 149 -5.70 -7.25 13.91
N GLY A 150 -5.56 -6.83 12.66
CA GLY A 150 -5.33 -5.45 12.29
C GLY A 150 -3.86 -5.02 12.29
N GLY A 151 -2.90 -5.94 12.38
CA GLY A 151 -1.50 -5.66 12.13
C GLY A 151 -1.28 -5.22 10.68
N ARG A 152 -0.35 -4.30 10.47
CA ARG A 152 0.02 -3.80 9.14
C ARG A 152 1.54 -3.75 9.07
N ILE A 153 2.09 -4.45 8.09
CA ILE A 153 3.54 -4.58 7.93
C ILE A 153 3.89 -4.22 6.49
N PRO A 154 4.30 -2.96 6.24
CA PRO A 154 4.74 -2.55 4.91
C PRO A 154 5.99 -3.35 4.51
N LEU A 155 5.94 -4.00 3.35
CA LEU A 155 7.05 -4.78 2.83
C LEU A 155 8.17 -3.88 2.28
N PRO A 156 9.41 -4.37 2.27
CA PRO A 156 10.49 -3.69 1.59
C PRO A 156 10.17 -3.52 0.10
N ARG A 157 10.05 -2.25 -0.35
CA ARG A 157 9.73 -1.92 -1.75
C ARG A 157 10.74 -2.50 -2.74
N ARG A 158 10.34 -2.62 -4.01
CA ARG A 158 11.23 -2.91 -5.13
C ARG A 158 11.19 -1.78 -6.13
N SER A 159 12.36 -1.31 -6.57
CA SER A 159 12.47 -0.33 -7.65
C SER A 159 12.37 -1.03 -8.99
N TYR A 160 11.57 -0.48 -9.89
CA TYR A 160 11.61 -0.90 -11.28
C TYR A 160 12.67 -0.08 -12.01
N TYR A 161 13.59 -0.77 -12.69
CA TYR A 161 14.62 -0.14 -13.52
C TYR A 161 14.24 -0.31 -14.98
N THR A 162 14.35 0.78 -15.77
CA THR A 162 14.20 0.69 -17.23
C THR A 162 15.38 -0.08 -17.83
N LYS A 163 15.21 -0.61 -19.03
CA LYS A 163 16.28 -1.34 -19.74
C LYS A 163 17.50 -0.45 -19.97
N GLU A 164 17.25 0.81 -20.32
CA GLU A 164 18.28 1.83 -20.56
C GLU A 164 19.08 2.12 -19.29
N TYR A 165 18.38 2.33 -18.17
CA TYR A 165 19.02 2.53 -16.88
C TYR A 165 19.85 1.32 -16.44
N CYS A 166 19.33 0.11 -16.64
CA CYS A 166 20.07 -1.11 -16.37
C CYS A 166 21.35 -1.22 -17.18
N LYS A 167 21.30 -0.91 -18.49
CA LYS A 167 22.46 -0.91 -19.38
C LYS A 167 23.51 0.10 -18.95
N GLN A 168 23.11 1.32 -18.58
CA GLN A 168 24.01 2.40 -18.15
C GLN A 168 24.70 2.12 -16.82
N HIS A 169 24.02 1.44 -15.89
CA HIS A 169 24.48 1.23 -14.52
C HIS A 169 24.88 -0.21 -14.21
N GLY A 170 24.98 -1.10 -15.20
CA GLY A 170 25.36 -2.50 -15.01
C GLY A 170 24.38 -3.31 -14.15
N LYS A 171 23.11 -2.88 -14.10
CA LYS A 171 22.07 -3.56 -13.30
C LYS A 171 21.33 -4.61 -14.11
N LYS A 172 20.90 -5.69 -13.45
CA LYS A 172 20.04 -6.70 -14.09
C LYS A 172 18.63 -6.13 -14.28
N TYR A 173 18.13 -6.21 -15.51
CA TYR A 173 16.74 -5.87 -15.81
C TYR A 173 15.80 -6.95 -15.27
N CYS A 174 14.72 -6.52 -14.61
CA CYS A 174 13.63 -7.38 -14.16
C CYS A 174 12.29 -6.73 -14.52
N THR A 175 11.35 -7.54 -15.02
CA THR A 175 9.96 -7.09 -15.20
C THR A 175 9.25 -6.93 -13.85
N LEU A 176 8.12 -6.22 -13.84
CA LEU A 176 7.30 -6.06 -12.61
C LEU A 176 6.87 -7.43 -12.05
N ASN A 177 6.51 -8.38 -12.91
CA ASN A 177 6.14 -9.73 -12.48
C ASN A 177 7.31 -10.50 -11.86
N GLN A 178 8.53 -10.35 -12.41
CA GLN A 178 9.73 -10.92 -11.79
C GLN A 178 10.05 -10.29 -10.44
N LEU A 179 9.89 -8.95 -10.32
CA LEU A 179 10.07 -8.25 -9.03
C LEU A 179 9.04 -8.69 -7.99
N THR A 180 7.79 -8.93 -8.42
CA THR A 180 6.72 -9.46 -7.56
C THR A 180 7.05 -10.88 -7.09
N ALA A 181 7.49 -11.75 -7.99
CA ALA A 181 7.91 -13.10 -7.65
C ALA A 181 9.09 -13.10 -6.65
N LEU A 182 10.06 -12.18 -6.83
CA LEU A 182 11.17 -12.01 -5.88
C LEU A 182 10.68 -11.51 -4.52
N MET A 183 9.76 -10.54 -4.48
CA MET A 183 9.18 -10.04 -3.23
C MET A 183 8.47 -11.16 -2.47
N LEU A 184 7.67 -11.97 -3.15
CA LEU A 184 6.96 -13.10 -2.56
C LEU A 184 7.88 -14.24 -2.07
N ARG A 185 9.03 -14.45 -2.72
CA ARG A 185 10.04 -15.42 -2.25
C ARG A 185 10.69 -15.00 -0.93
N GLU A 186 10.94 -13.71 -0.79
CA GLU A 186 11.70 -13.16 0.35
C GLU A 186 10.81 -12.80 1.54
N VAL A 187 9.49 -12.68 1.35
CA VAL A 187 8.61 -12.34 2.46
C VAL A 187 8.65 -13.43 3.52
N THR A 188 8.91 -13.04 4.76
CA THR A 188 8.89 -13.94 5.90
C THR A 188 7.48 -14.03 6.45
N VAL A 189 6.97 -15.24 6.60
CA VAL A 189 5.67 -15.54 7.21
C VAL A 189 5.85 -16.68 8.23
N PRO A 190 5.12 -16.67 9.36
CA PRO A 190 5.18 -17.76 10.32
C PRO A 190 4.48 -19.02 9.79
N ASP A 191 4.94 -20.20 10.22
CA ASP A 191 4.40 -21.49 9.77
C ASP A 191 2.95 -21.74 10.21
N ASP A 192 2.54 -21.10 11.31
CA ASP A 192 1.19 -21.23 11.88
C ASP A 192 0.17 -20.24 11.26
N VAL A 193 0.50 -19.63 10.13
CA VAL A 193 -0.32 -18.61 9.46
C VAL A 193 -0.76 -19.08 8.08
N ASP A 194 -2.07 -19.03 7.82
CA ASP A 194 -2.58 -19.13 6.45
C ASP A 194 -2.37 -17.80 5.71
N VAL A 195 -1.69 -17.87 4.59
CA VAL A 195 -1.39 -16.69 3.78
C VAL A 195 -2.24 -16.67 2.53
N THR A 196 -2.92 -15.54 2.31
CA THR A 196 -3.59 -15.22 1.05
C THR A 196 -2.87 -14.06 0.39
N VAL A 197 -2.49 -14.22 -0.88
CA VAL A 197 -1.91 -13.13 -1.69
C VAL A 197 -2.99 -12.59 -2.61
N THR A 198 -3.14 -11.27 -2.66
CA THR A 198 -4.07 -10.63 -3.59
C THR A 198 -3.40 -9.50 -4.37
N PHE A 199 -3.68 -9.45 -5.66
CA PHE A 199 -3.10 -8.49 -6.60
C PHE A 199 -4.08 -8.19 -7.75
N ASP A 200 -3.71 -7.26 -8.62
CA ASP A 200 -4.52 -6.92 -9.80
C ASP A 200 -4.21 -7.88 -10.98
N SER A 201 -5.07 -7.88 -12.01
CA SER A 201 -4.91 -8.71 -13.22
C SER A 201 -3.58 -8.50 -13.95
N ALA A 202 -2.94 -7.34 -13.79
CA ALA A 202 -1.59 -7.10 -14.35
C ALA A 202 -0.51 -8.05 -13.80
N PHE A 203 -0.78 -8.71 -12.67
CA PHE A 203 0.11 -9.67 -12.02
C PHE A 203 -0.32 -11.14 -12.24
N ASP A 204 -1.30 -11.41 -13.10
CA ASP A 204 -1.66 -12.77 -13.52
C ASP A 204 -0.56 -13.36 -14.41
N ALA A 205 0.50 -13.89 -13.79
CA ALA A 205 1.69 -14.38 -14.44
C ALA A 205 2.20 -15.68 -13.82
N ASP A 206 2.56 -16.65 -14.68
CA ASP A 206 2.95 -18.01 -14.29
C ASP A 206 4.10 -18.03 -13.26
N GLY A 207 5.04 -17.08 -13.34
CA GLY A 207 6.16 -16.97 -12.41
C GLY A 207 5.72 -16.62 -10.98
N ILE A 208 4.66 -15.83 -10.85
CA ILE A 208 4.08 -15.46 -9.56
C ILE A 208 3.32 -16.65 -8.98
N HIS A 209 2.45 -17.28 -9.78
CA HIS A 209 1.66 -18.45 -9.36
C HIS A 209 2.55 -19.61 -8.90
N ARG A 210 3.67 -19.84 -9.62
CA ARG A 210 4.64 -20.87 -9.22
C ARG A 210 5.24 -20.57 -7.83
N VAL A 211 5.58 -19.31 -7.55
CA VAL A 211 6.13 -18.92 -6.25
C VAL A 211 5.07 -19.10 -5.15
N CYS A 212 3.85 -18.66 -5.37
CA CYS A 212 2.77 -18.80 -4.39
C CYS A 212 2.50 -20.28 -4.08
N ARG A 213 2.42 -21.12 -5.12
CA ARG A 213 2.24 -22.57 -4.97
C ARG A 213 3.37 -23.21 -4.17
N ASN A 214 4.63 -22.91 -4.51
CA ASN A 214 5.79 -23.45 -3.81
C ASN A 214 5.88 -23.00 -2.35
N ARG A 215 5.26 -21.86 -2.02
CA ARG A 215 5.18 -21.30 -0.67
C ARG A 215 3.91 -21.72 0.09
N GLY A 216 3.01 -22.48 -0.52
CA GLY A 216 1.71 -22.81 0.06
C GLY A 216 0.80 -21.59 0.26
N PHE A 217 1.02 -20.52 -0.49
CA PHE A 217 0.19 -19.32 -0.42
C PHE A 217 -1.06 -19.50 -1.29
N ARG A 218 -2.21 -19.16 -0.72
CA ARG A 218 -3.45 -19.00 -1.48
C ARG A 218 -3.39 -17.72 -2.30
N GLU A 219 -3.89 -17.75 -3.51
CA GLU A 219 -3.96 -16.60 -4.40
C GLU A 219 -5.41 -16.21 -4.66
N VAL A 220 -5.69 -14.90 -4.69
CA VAL A 220 -6.98 -14.35 -5.10
C VAL A 220 -6.74 -13.15 -5.99
N PHE A 221 -7.19 -13.22 -7.23
CA PHE A 221 -6.93 -12.17 -8.23
C PHE A 221 -7.98 -12.16 -9.35
N PRO A 222 -8.17 -11.02 -10.06
CA PRO A 222 -8.96 -10.99 -11.28
C PRO A 222 -8.19 -11.72 -12.38
N ILE A 223 -8.84 -12.71 -12.98
CA ILE A 223 -8.21 -13.52 -14.04
C ILE A 223 -8.01 -12.70 -15.32
N ASP A 224 -6.91 -12.95 -16.03
CA ASP A 224 -6.70 -12.36 -17.35
C ASP A 224 -7.81 -12.87 -18.32
N PRO A 225 -8.45 -11.96 -19.06
CA PRO A 225 -9.52 -12.33 -20.01
C PRO A 225 -9.13 -13.37 -21.06
N ASN A 226 -7.84 -13.55 -21.31
CA ASN A 226 -7.32 -14.51 -22.31
C ASN A 226 -6.95 -15.88 -21.69
N ARG A 227 -7.11 -16.08 -20.39
CA ARG A 227 -6.86 -17.38 -19.75
C ARG A 227 -7.88 -18.41 -20.22
N ASN A 228 -7.38 -19.61 -20.57
CA ASN A 228 -8.20 -20.72 -21.04
C ASN A 228 -8.40 -21.77 -19.96
N LEU A 229 -9.53 -22.43 -20.02
CA LEU A 229 -9.77 -23.69 -19.31
C LEU A 229 -8.88 -24.78 -19.89
N SER A 230 -8.26 -25.60 -19.03
CA SER A 230 -7.48 -26.78 -19.45
C SER A 230 -8.33 -28.03 -19.49
N ALA A 231 -9.06 -28.28 -18.42
CA ALA A 231 -10.09 -29.28 -18.25
C ALA A 231 -11.14 -28.70 -17.31
N SER A 232 -12.37 -29.15 -17.41
CA SER A 232 -13.45 -28.74 -16.51
C SER A 232 -14.25 -29.99 -16.11
N GLU A 233 -14.67 -30.03 -14.86
CA GLU A 233 -15.69 -30.99 -14.41
C GLU A 233 -17.09 -30.58 -14.90
N ASP A 234 -17.20 -29.41 -15.54
CA ASP A 234 -18.42 -28.85 -16.06
C ASP A 234 -18.60 -29.21 -17.54
N PRO A 235 -19.60 -30.05 -17.87
CA PRO A 235 -19.84 -30.47 -19.28
C PRO A 235 -20.13 -29.28 -20.20
N ASP A 236 -20.73 -28.21 -19.69
CA ASP A 236 -21.01 -27.02 -20.48
C ASP A 236 -19.74 -26.28 -20.93
N ALA A 237 -18.66 -26.41 -20.15
CA ALA A 237 -17.37 -25.81 -20.51
C ALA A 237 -16.66 -26.55 -21.69
N GLU A 238 -16.87 -27.84 -21.82
CA GLU A 238 -16.32 -28.62 -22.94
C GLU A 238 -17.03 -28.33 -24.26
N ALA A 239 -18.30 -28.00 -24.22
CA ALA A 239 -19.12 -27.66 -25.38
C ALA A 239 -18.86 -26.24 -25.91
N LEU A 240 -18.14 -25.38 -25.18
CA LEU A 240 -17.88 -23.99 -25.57
C LEU A 240 -16.83 -23.94 -26.72
N ALA A 241 -17.18 -23.26 -27.80
CA ALA A 241 -16.24 -22.91 -28.87
C ALA A 241 -15.12 -21.96 -28.38
N ASP A 242 -15.39 -21.15 -27.35
CA ASP A 242 -14.45 -20.24 -26.73
C ASP A 242 -14.09 -20.73 -25.31
N ARG A 243 -12.94 -21.36 -25.17
CA ARG A 243 -12.44 -21.91 -23.90
C ARG A 243 -11.92 -20.88 -22.90
N ARG A 244 -12.08 -19.59 -23.16
CA ARG A 244 -11.66 -18.55 -22.20
C ARG A 244 -12.53 -18.58 -20.95
N VAL A 245 -11.90 -18.51 -19.80
CA VAL A 245 -12.60 -18.52 -18.50
C VAL A 245 -13.67 -17.43 -18.43
N VAL A 246 -13.39 -16.24 -18.93
CA VAL A 246 -14.37 -15.13 -18.93
C VAL A 246 -15.56 -15.42 -19.88
N ALA A 247 -15.37 -16.14 -20.96
CA ALA A 247 -16.46 -16.55 -21.85
C ALA A 247 -17.34 -17.61 -21.16
N TRP A 248 -16.72 -18.58 -20.51
CA TRP A 248 -17.40 -19.61 -19.75
C TRP A 248 -18.26 -19.04 -18.61
N THR A 249 -17.74 -18.10 -17.80
CA THR A 249 -18.54 -17.47 -16.73
C THR A 249 -19.78 -16.73 -17.23
N ARG A 250 -19.83 -16.35 -18.51
CA ARG A 250 -21.00 -15.70 -19.11
C ARG A 250 -22.10 -16.68 -19.52
N SER A 251 -21.77 -17.97 -19.68
CA SER A 251 -22.77 -19.00 -19.95
C SER A 251 -23.47 -19.51 -18.70
N TRP A 252 -23.02 -19.10 -17.49
CA TRP A 252 -23.63 -19.53 -16.25
C TRP A 252 -25.06 -18.99 -16.10
N ASN A 253 -25.95 -19.82 -15.56
CA ASN A 253 -27.33 -19.42 -15.35
C ASN A 253 -27.42 -18.34 -14.25
N CYS A 254 -28.28 -17.36 -14.47
CA CYS A 254 -28.54 -16.29 -13.50
C CYS A 254 -29.05 -16.81 -12.15
N GLU A 255 -29.73 -17.93 -12.12
CA GLU A 255 -30.24 -18.57 -10.90
C GLU A 255 -29.13 -19.08 -9.97
N GLU A 256 -27.94 -19.32 -10.50
CA GLU A 256 -26.79 -19.76 -9.70
C GLU A 256 -26.15 -18.65 -8.87
N PHE A 257 -26.49 -17.40 -9.14
CA PHE A 257 -25.90 -16.27 -8.47
C PHE A 257 -26.62 -15.96 -7.17
N GLU A 258 -25.85 -16.01 -6.09
CA GLU A 258 -26.33 -15.64 -4.75
C GLU A 258 -26.03 -14.17 -4.46
N LEU A 259 -26.94 -13.51 -3.71
CA LEU A 259 -26.71 -12.17 -3.21
C LEU A 259 -25.88 -12.24 -1.93
N ILE A 260 -24.68 -11.71 -1.98
CA ILE A 260 -23.73 -11.66 -0.87
C ILE A 260 -23.66 -10.24 -0.33
N GLU A 261 -24.04 -10.03 0.93
CA GLU A 261 -23.79 -8.78 1.64
C GLU A 261 -22.48 -8.87 2.43
N LEU A 262 -21.56 -7.94 2.20
CA LEU A 262 -20.35 -7.75 2.98
C LEU A 262 -20.44 -6.44 3.74
N GLN A 263 -20.15 -6.49 5.04
CA GLN A 263 -19.89 -5.26 5.79
C GLN A 263 -18.45 -4.83 5.54
N VAL A 264 -18.28 -3.67 4.94
CA VAL A 264 -16.98 -3.05 4.72
C VAL A 264 -16.94 -1.79 5.56
N GLU A 265 -15.94 -1.69 6.42
CA GLU A 265 -15.68 -0.44 7.11
C GLU A 265 -15.03 0.52 6.11
N ASN A 266 -15.81 1.40 5.53
CA ASN A 266 -15.30 2.51 4.75
C ASN A 266 -14.99 3.64 5.71
N GLU A 267 -13.73 4.04 5.74
CA GLU A 267 -13.33 5.33 6.25
C GLU A 267 -13.64 6.39 5.19
N ASP A 268 -14.93 6.62 4.93
CA ASP A 268 -15.34 7.80 4.19
C ASP A 268 -15.15 8.99 5.10
N PHE A 269 -14.19 9.84 4.71
CA PHE A 269 -13.94 11.11 5.32
C PHE A 269 -15.10 12.04 5.05
N VAL A 270 -16.01 12.13 6.00
CA VAL A 270 -16.83 13.33 6.10
C VAL A 270 -15.93 14.42 6.65
N TYR A 271 -15.40 15.24 5.78
CA TYR A 271 -14.75 16.48 6.14
C TYR A 271 -15.80 17.40 6.77
N PHE A 272 -16.01 17.32 8.05
CA PHE A 272 -16.65 18.41 8.77
C PHE A 272 -15.63 19.55 8.86
N ARG A 273 -15.78 20.53 7.97
CA ARG A 273 -15.23 21.87 8.19
C ARG A 273 -15.87 22.40 9.46
N ARG A 274 -15.16 22.41 10.52
CA ARG A 274 -15.30 23.11 11.81
C ARG A 274 -15.37 22.18 13.02
N ARG A 275 -14.33 22.33 13.84
CA ARG A 275 -14.21 22.07 15.28
C ARG A 275 -14.09 20.60 15.74
N HIS A 276 -12.96 20.38 16.42
CA HIS A 276 -12.63 19.29 17.34
C HIS A 276 -13.03 17.86 16.91
N VAL A 277 -11.99 17.13 16.48
CA VAL A 277 -12.11 15.79 15.89
C VAL A 277 -11.99 14.75 17.01
N ASP A 278 -12.94 14.71 17.94
CA ASP A 278 -12.97 13.66 18.96
C ASP A 278 -13.91 12.48 18.61
N ASN A 279 -14.56 12.52 17.45
CA ASN A 279 -15.47 11.44 17.03
C ASN A 279 -15.20 10.96 15.62
N LEU A 280 -14.24 10.06 15.49
CA LEU A 280 -14.04 9.22 14.31
C LEU A 280 -15.17 8.18 14.22
N ARG A 281 -16.25 8.51 13.54
CA ARG A 281 -17.28 7.54 13.18
C ARG A 281 -16.76 6.74 11.99
N VAL A 282 -16.37 5.50 12.23
CA VAL A 282 -16.18 4.50 11.17
C VAL A 282 -17.55 4.24 10.55
N LYS A 283 -17.75 4.65 9.30
CA LYS A 283 -19.00 4.35 8.59
C LYS A 283 -18.91 2.91 8.09
N LYS A 284 -19.68 2.03 8.68
CA LYS A 284 -19.89 0.68 8.16
C LYS A 284 -20.78 0.81 6.92
N THR A 285 -20.24 0.46 5.77
CA THR A 285 -20.99 0.41 4.51
C THR A 285 -21.25 -1.04 4.17
N LYS A 286 -22.48 -1.37 3.90
CA LYS A 286 -22.84 -2.65 3.31
C LYS A 286 -22.50 -2.60 1.83
N ARG A 287 -21.85 -3.62 1.32
CA ARG A 287 -21.62 -3.82 -0.11
C ARG A 287 -22.33 -5.07 -0.55
N ARG A 288 -23.09 -4.97 -1.63
CA ARG A 288 -23.81 -6.09 -2.21
C ARG A 288 -23.13 -6.59 -3.46
N TYR A 289 -23.11 -7.90 -3.59
CA TYR A 289 -22.56 -8.62 -4.74
C TYR A 289 -23.56 -9.68 -5.16
N ALA A 290 -23.78 -9.84 -6.46
CA ALA A 290 -24.32 -11.08 -7.00
C ALA A 290 -23.14 -11.92 -7.45
N ALA A 291 -23.00 -13.14 -6.93
CA ALA A 291 -21.84 -13.99 -7.21
C ALA A 291 -22.20 -15.45 -7.35
N ALA A 292 -21.59 -16.09 -8.32
CA ALA A 292 -21.61 -17.55 -8.51
C ALA A 292 -20.17 -18.08 -8.52
N ALA A 293 -19.98 -19.34 -8.17
CA ALA A 293 -18.69 -19.97 -8.12
C ALA A 293 -18.72 -21.40 -8.65
N ARG A 294 -17.75 -21.75 -9.49
CA ARG A 294 -17.55 -23.12 -9.99
C ARG A 294 -16.07 -23.49 -9.94
N ARG A 295 -15.79 -24.76 -9.72
CA ARG A 295 -14.43 -25.31 -9.80
C ARG A 295 -14.04 -25.50 -11.26
N ALA A 296 -12.79 -25.22 -11.60
CA ALA A 296 -12.27 -25.46 -12.92
C ALA A 296 -10.75 -25.67 -12.88
N THR A 297 -10.23 -26.39 -13.85
CA THR A 297 -8.79 -26.45 -14.11
C THR A 297 -8.42 -25.42 -15.17
N VAL A 298 -7.63 -24.42 -14.78
CA VAL A 298 -7.22 -23.32 -15.65
C VAL A 298 -5.78 -23.53 -16.11
N SER A 299 -5.53 -23.26 -17.39
CA SER A 299 -4.19 -23.43 -17.99
C SER A 299 -3.13 -22.68 -17.18
N LYS A 300 -2.07 -23.41 -16.79
CA LYS A 300 -0.93 -22.97 -15.99
C LYS A 300 -1.25 -22.56 -14.52
N LEU A 301 -2.51 -22.48 -14.14
CA LEU A 301 -2.93 -22.25 -12.76
C LEU A 301 -3.21 -23.55 -12.02
N GLY A 302 -3.76 -24.55 -12.71
CA GLY A 302 -4.25 -25.79 -12.12
C GLY A 302 -5.69 -25.66 -11.61
N ALA A 303 -6.07 -26.49 -10.63
CA ALA A 303 -7.40 -26.47 -10.05
C ALA A 303 -7.63 -25.15 -9.27
N CYS A 304 -8.71 -24.45 -9.62
CA CYS A 304 -9.08 -23.16 -9.07
C CYS A 304 -10.58 -23.11 -8.79
N LEU A 305 -10.97 -22.27 -7.82
CA LEU A 305 -12.33 -21.76 -7.74
C LEU A 305 -12.44 -20.50 -8.58
N ILE A 306 -13.31 -20.50 -9.57
CA ILE A 306 -13.63 -19.34 -10.38
C ILE A 306 -14.90 -18.72 -9.83
N VAL A 307 -14.85 -17.40 -9.57
CA VAL A 307 -15.98 -16.64 -9.02
C VAL A 307 -16.35 -15.54 -9.99
N ALA A 308 -17.52 -15.65 -10.59
CA ALA A 308 -18.13 -14.53 -11.32
C ALA A 308 -18.82 -13.63 -10.28
N SER A 309 -18.48 -12.36 -10.25
CA SER A 309 -18.95 -11.43 -9.23
C SER A 309 -19.39 -10.11 -9.86
N TYR A 310 -20.56 -9.65 -9.51
CA TYR A 310 -21.13 -8.36 -9.89
C TYR A 310 -21.31 -7.50 -8.65
N LYS A 311 -20.50 -6.46 -8.52
CA LYS A 311 -20.57 -5.50 -7.41
C LYS A 311 -21.58 -4.42 -7.70
N GLU A 312 -22.49 -4.18 -6.76
CA GLU A 312 -23.42 -3.06 -6.82
C GLU A 312 -22.69 -1.71 -6.61
N ASN A 313 -23.02 -0.74 -7.48
CA ASN A 313 -22.52 0.62 -7.35
C ASN A 313 -23.68 1.56 -6.98
N GLU A 314 -23.86 1.80 -5.69
CA GLU A 314 -24.91 2.67 -5.16
C GLU A 314 -24.83 4.14 -5.60
N LYS A 315 -23.69 4.57 -6.18
CA LYS A 315 -23.46 5.95 -6.61
C LYS A 315 -23.86 6.22 -8.06
N VAL A 316 -24.27 5.19 -8.78
CA VAL A 316 -24.71 5.35 -10.17
C VAL A 316 -26.20 5.67 -10.16
N GLU A 317 -26.53 6.92 -10.49
CA GLU A 317 -27.92 7.29 -10.83
C GLU A 317 -28.28 6.62 -12.15
N LEU A 318 -29.38 5.87 -12.14
CA LEU A 318 -29.86 5.19 -13.33
C LEU A 318 -30.60 6.24 -14.22
N LEU A 319 -30.05 6.42 -15.41
CA LEU A 319 -30.77 7.17 -16.45
C LEU A 319 -31.94 6.32 -16.97
N SER A 320 -32.99 6.96 -17.42
CA SER A 320 -34.15 6.28 -17.98
C SER A 320 -33.74 5.32 -19.11
N GLY A 321 -34.15 4.05 -19.01
CA GLY A 321 -33.79 3.00 -19.97
C GLY A 321 -32.56 2.19 -19.62
N GLN A 322 -31.94 2.41 -18.47
CA GLN A 322 -30.84 1.56 -17.97
C GLN A 322 -31.37 0.50 -16.99
N SER A 323 -30.85 -0.71 -17.11
CA SER A 323 -31.22 -1.79 -16.20
C SER A 323 -30.68 -1.56 -14.79
N ALA A 324 -31.56 -1.66 -13.82
CA ALA A 324 -31.21 -1.72 -12.41
C ALA A 324 -30.84 -3.14 -11.97
N ASP A 325 -31.15 -4.14 -12.79
CA ASP A 325 -30.98 -5.54 -12.47
C ASP A 325 -29.63 -6.05 -12.95
N TRP A 326 -28.92 -6.80 -12.08
CA TRP A 326 -27.66 -7.44 -12.42
C TRP A 326 -27.85 -8.61 -13.43
N GLN A 327 -29.04 -9.23 -13.45
CA GLN A 327 -29.38 -10.33 -14.36
C GLN A 327 -29.45 -9.83 -15.80
N GLU A 328 -30.11 -8.70 -16.02
CA GLU A 328 -30.14 -8.07 -17.33
C GLU A 328 -28.75 -7.55 -17.73
N TYR A 329 -27.93 -7.07 -16.78
CA TYR A 329 -26.54 -6.72 -17.05
C TYR A 329 -25.71 -7.94 -17.43
N HIS A 330 -25.92 -9.08 -16.77
CA HIS A 330 -25.25 -10.34 -17.08
C HIS A 330 -25.56 -10.79 -18.51
N THR A 331 -26.82 -10.77 -18.90
CA THR A 331 -27.28 -11.15 -20.24
C THR A 331 -26.91 -10.13 -21.31
N SER A 332 -27.01 -8.83 -21.06
CA SER A 332 -26.77 -7.75 -22.03
C SER A 332 -25.29 -7.53 -22.34
N ASN A 333 -24.37 -7.84 -21.43
CA ASN A 333 -22.91 -7.75 -21.68
C ASN A 333 -22.45 -8.67 -22.82
N ILE A 334 -23.23 -9.69 -23.18
CA ILE A 334 -22.99 -10.54 -24.35
C ILE A 334 -23.21 -9.76 -25.65
N VAL A 335 -24.14 -8.80 -25.65
CA VAL A 335 -24.61 -8.08 -26.85
C VAL A 335 -23.90 -6.74 -27.06
N SER A 336 -23.61 -5.99 -26.01
CA SER A 336 -23.18 -4.58 -26.12
C SER A 336 -21.72 -4.36 -26.50
N ARG A 337 -20.84 -5.36 -26.39
CA ARG A 337 -19.43 -5.25 -26.84
C ARG A 337 -19.28 -5.07 -28.35
N LYS A 338 -20.28 -5.44 -29.15
CA LYS A 338 -20.27 -5.24 -30.62
C LYS A 338 -20.41 -3.78 -31.05
N LYS A 339 -20.84 -2.86 -30.17
CA LYS A 339 -21.12 -1.46 -30.53
C LYS A 339 -20.24 -0.39 -29.87
N GLY A 340 -19.18 -0.75 -29.15
CA GLY A 340 -18.14 0.20 -28.69
C GLY A 340 -18.54 1.25 -27.64
N LYS A 341 -19.80 1.33 -27.20
CA LYS A 341 -20.26 2.24 -26.16
C LYS A 341 -20.43 1.51 -24.83
N LYS A 342 -19.64 1.91 -23.80
CA LYS A 342 -19.90 1.46 -22.43
C LYS A 342 -21.16 2.14 -21.92
N VAL A 343 -22.22 1.37 -21.75
CA VAL A 343 -23.39 1.83 -21.03
C VAL A 343 -23.05 1.84 -19.54
N PRO A 344 -23.25 2.96 -18.82
CA PRO A 344 -23.08 2.97 -17.37
C PRO A 344 -24.03 1.95 -16.75
N SER A 345 -23.50 1.07 -15.89
CA SER A 345 -24.30 0.08 -15.19
C SER A 345 -24.15 0.27 -13.68
N ARG A 346 -25.21 0.00 -12.95
CA ARG A 346 -25.19 -0.09 -11.50
C ARG A 346 -24.30 -1.22 -11.00
N TRP A 347 -24.09 -2.23 -11.83
CA TRP A 347 -23.31 -3.43 -11.50
C TRP A 347 -21.99 -3.46 -12.26
N HIS A 348 -20.91 -3.84 -11.55
CA HIS A 348 -19.58 -4.03 -12.12
C HIS A 348 -19.16 -5.47 -12.02
N GLY A 349 -19.11 -6.15 -13.16
CA GLY A 349 -18.70 -7.55 -13.24
C GLY A 349 -17.18 -7.73 -13.16
N LYS A 350 -16.73 -8.71 -12.38
CA LYS A 350 -15.36 -9.22 -12.34
C LYS A 350 -15.38 -10.74 -12.25
N VAL A 351 -14.40 -11.36 -12.90
CA VAL A 351 -14.12 -12.79 -12.75
C VAL A 351 -12.86 -12.92 -11.91
N LEU A 352 -13.00 -13.54 -10.76
CA LEU A 352 -11.91 -13.79 -9.82
C LEU A 352 -11.50 -15.26 -9.87
N ALA A 353 -10.21 -15.53 -9.72
CA ALA A 353 -9.69 -16.87 -9.51
C ALA A 353 -9.14 -16.98 -8.07
N CYS A 354 -9.38 -18.12 -7.45
CA CYS A 354 -8.76 -18.52 -6.19
C CYS A 354 -8.06 -19.87 -6.37
N SER A 355 -6.79 -19.97 -6.00
CA SER A 355 -6.01 -21.19 -6.09
C SER A 355 -6.43 -22.29 -5.10
N ASP A 356 -7.32 -21.98 -4.17
CA ASP A 356 -7.93 -22.93 -3.25
C ASP A 356 -9.38 -23.22 -3.67
N PRO A 357 -9.69 -24.38 -4.28
CA PRO A 357 -11.03 -24.71 -4.72
C PRO A 357 -11.99 -25.06 -3.56
N GLY A 358 -11.49 -25.19 -2.33
CA GLY A 358 -12.29 -25.55 -1.15
C GLY A 358 -12.96 -24.37 -0.44
N VAL A 359 -12.71 -23.13 -0.89
CA VAL A 359 -13.27 -21.93 -0.26
C VAL A 359 -14.62 -21.52 -0.90
N THR A 360 -15.32 -20.58 -0.25
CA THR A 360 -16.59 -20.05 -0.74
C THR A 360 -16.43 -18.78 -1.57
N ALA A 361 -17.39 -18.47 -2.45
CA ALA A 361 -17.43 -17.19 -3.18
C ALA A 361 -17.32 -15.97 -2.25
N ARG A 362 -17.99 -16.01 -1.10
CA ARG A 362 -17.93 -14.97 -0.07
C ARG A 362 -16.52 -14.73 0.42
N GLN A 363 -15.75 -15.78 0.72
CA GLN A 363 -14.37 -15.67 1.19
C GLN A 363 -13.46 -15.07 0.10
N VAL A 364 -13.62 -15.51 -1.14
CA VAL A 364 -12.84 -14.97 -2.28
C VAL A 364 -13.09 -13.48 -2.45
N ILE A 365 -14.35 -13.05 -2.42
CA ILE A 365 -14.70 -11.63 -2.56
C ILE A 365 -14.17 -10.83 -1.36
N GLN A 366 -14.25 -11.35 -0.13
CA GLN A 366 -13.70 -10.71 1.06
C GLN A 366 -12.19 -10.46 0.93
N TRP A 367 -11.42 -11.47 0.53
CA TRP A 367 -9.98 -11.34 0.35
C TRP A 367 -9.65 -10.37 -0.79
N TYR A 368 -10.41 -10.40 -1.88
CA TYR A 368 -10.19 -9.48 -2.99
C TYR A 368 -10.49 -8.02 -2.61
N GLU A 369 -11.51 -7.77 -1.80
CA GLU A 369 -11.81 -6.42 -1.30
C GLU A 369 -10.67 -5.87 -0.40
N ILE A 370 -9.93 -6.74 0.29
CA ILE A 370 -8.76 -6.35 1.07
C ILE A 370 -7.66 -5.77 0.18
N ARG A 371 -7.58 -6.14 -1.10
CA ARG A 371 -6.64 -5.55 -2.08
C ARG A 371 -6.71 -4.02 -2.10
N TRP A 372 -7.90 -3.45 -1.90
CA TRP A 372 -8.07 -2.01 -1.85
C TRP A 372 -7.18 -1.31 -0.80
N GLN A 373 -6.71 -2.02 0.21
CA GLN A 373 -5.81 -1.47 1.24
C GLN A 373 -4.48 -0.97 0.67
N VAL A 374 -3.97 -1.56 -0.43
CA VAL A 374 -2.75 -1.05 -1.08
C VAL A 374 -3.00 0.28 -1.81
N GLU A 375 -4.19 0.46 -2.39
CA GLU A 375 -4.56 1.75 -3.01
C GLU A 375 -4.73 2.85 -1.95
N LEU A 376 -5.26 2.50 -0.79
CA LEU A 376 -5.32 3.40 0.35
C LEU A 376 -3.91 3.76 0.85
N LEU A 377 -3.01 2.77 0.93
CA LEU A 377 -1.60 3.01 1.23
C LEU A 377 -0.97 3.99 0.23
N PHE A 378 -1.20 3.80 -1.08
CA PHE A 378 -0.70 4.73 -2.09
C PHE A 378 -1.28 6.13 -1.96
N ARG A 379 -2.57 6.24 -1.64
CA ARG A 379 -3.20 7.54 -1.36
C ARG A 379 -2.53 8.23 -0.17
N GLU A 380 -2.28 7.50 0.92
CA GLU A 380 -1.59 8.06 2.08
C GLU A 380 -0.16 8.48 1.77
N LEU A 381 0.60 7.61 1.09
CA LEU A 381 1.96 7.92 0.67
C LEU A 381 2.00 9.16 -0.24
N LYS A 382 1.11 9.26 -1.24
CA LYS A 382 1.07 10.35 -2.22
C LYS A 382 0.51 11.63 -1.63
N SER A 383 -0.63 11.57 -0.94
CA SER A 383 -1.37 12.75 -0.50
C SER A 383 -0.90 13.28 0.86
N ARG A 384 -0.50 12.40 1.78
CA ARG A 384 -0.13 12.77 3.15
C ARG A 384 1.37 12.78 3.36
N MET A 385 2.05 11.77 2.87
CA MET A 385 3.51 11.68 2.97
C MET A 385 4.21 12.27 1.74
N GLN A 386 3.45 12.77 0.76
CA GLN A 386 3.91 13.51 -0.42
C GLN A 386 4.97 12.76 -1.25
N LEU A 387 4.81 11.44 -1.36
CA LEU A 387 5.58 10.65 -2.28
C LEU A 387 5.34 11.18 -3.71
N GLY A 388 6.41 11.55 -4.42
CA GLY A 388 6.33 12.18 -5.75
C GLY A 388 6.55 13.69 -5.75
N CYS A 389 6.51 14.35 -4.59
CA CYS A 389 6.79 15.80 -4.49
C CYS A 389 8.29 16.10 -4.35
N TYR A 390 9.14 15.39 -5.08
CA TYR A 390 10.60 15.58 -5.08
C TYR A 390 11.10 16.14 -6.41
N VAL A 391 12.22 16.85 -6.37
CA VAL A 391 12.99 17.25 -7.55
C VAL A 391 14.40 16.70 -7.36
N LEU A 392 14.59 15.43 -7.71
CA LEU A 392 15.83 14.68 -7.53
C LEU A 392 16.24 14.10 -8.89
N MET A 393 17.43 14.50 -9.39
CA MET A 393 17.91 14.10 -10.71
C MET A 393 18.38 12.65 -10.73
N LYS A 394 19.12 12.24 -9.70
CA LYS A 394 19.69 10.91 -9.57
C LYS A 394 18.67 9.93 -9.02
N PHE A 395 18.48 8.79 -9.69
CA PHE A 395 17.49 7.81 -9.26
C PHE A 395 17.81 7.18 -7.89
N GLU A 396 19.08 7.02 -7.55
CA GLU A 396 19.50 6.59 -6.22
C GLU A 396 19.01 7.52 -5.10
N ALA A 397 18.98 8.84 -5.36
CA ALA A 397 18.42 9.78 -4.39
C ALA A 397 16.91 9.63 -4.26
N VAL A 398 16.21 9.33 -5.35
CA VAL A 398 14.75 9.00 -5.33
C VAL A 398 14.48 7.73 -4.52
N GLU A 399 15.31 6.70 -4.69
CA GLU A 399 15.21 5.46 -3.93
C GLU A 399 15.37 5.71 -2.43
N ARG A 400 16.41 6.48 -2.02
CA ARG A 400 16.63 6.82 -0.60
C ARG A 400 15.53 7.70 -0.03
N TYR A 401 15.04 8.67 -0.81
CA TYR A 401 13.87 9.45 -0.43
C TYR A 401 12.67 8.57 -0.13
N PHE A 402 12.39 7.59 -1.00
CA PHE A 402 11.30 6.65 -0.79
C PHE A 402 11.52 5.77 0.45
N ASP A 403 12.75 5.29 0.68
CA ASP A 403 13.09 4.53 1.88
C ASP A 403 12.86 5.34 3.16
N PHE A 404 13.18 6.64 3.18
CA PHE A 404 12.85 7.51 4.32
C PHE A 404 11.35 7.59 4.58
N LEU A 405 10.53 7.70 3.53
CA LEU A 405 9.08 7.68 3.70
C LEU A 405 8.57 6.34 4.22
N MET A 406 9.11 5.25 3.72
CA MET A 406 8.76 3.90 4.18
C MET A 406 9.19 3.66 5.64
N MET A 407 10.36 4.13 6.06
CA MET A 407 10.77 4.10 7.47
C MET A 407 9.82 4.92 8.34
N GLY A 408 9.38 6.07 7.85
CA GLY A 408 8.39 6.89 8.52
C GLY A 408 7.05 6.20 8.66
N LEU A 409 6.56 5.57 7.59
CA LEU A 409 5.34 4.78 7.64
C LEU A 409 5.47 3.64 8.65
N LEU A 410 6.60 2.96 8.66
CA LEU A 410 6.86 1.87 9.59
C LEU A 410 6.89 2.34 11.05
N LEU A 411 7.45 3.54 11.31
CA LEU A 411 7.37 4.18 12.63
C LEU A 411 5.91 4.40 13.06
N LEU A 412 5.08 4.93 12.16
CA LEU A 412 3.67 5.19 12.43
C LEU A 412 2.89 3.88 12.71
N GLU A 413 3.16 2.83 11.95
CA GLU A 413 2.54 1.52 12.17
C GLU A 413 3.04 0.87 13.48
N HIS A 414 4.31 1.06 13.84
CA HIS A 414 4.85 0.59 15.10
C HIS A 414 4.20 1.30 16.31
N GLN A 415 4.01 2.61 16.23
CA GLN A 415 3.27 3.37 17.26
C GLN A 415 1.82 2.88 17.37
N ARG A 416 1.15 2.66 16.24
CA ARG A 416 -0.21 2.11 16.22
C ARG A 416 -0.29 0.74 16.88
N LEU A 417 0.64 -0.14 16.59
CA LEU A 417 0.73 -1.45 17.26
C LEU A 417 0.91 -1.29 18.79
N GLY A 418 1.70 -0.30 19.20
CA GLY A 418 1.85 0.06 20.62
C GLY A 418 0.54 0.48 21.28
N ASP A 419 -0.26 1.31 20.59
CA ASP A 419 -1.59 1.72 21.05
C ASP A 419 -2.54 0.55 21.17
N MET A 420 -2.57 -0.33 20.17
CA MET A 420 -3.39 -1.54 20.18
C MET A 420 -3.03 -2.47 21.36
N LYS A 421 -1.74 -2.60 21.65
CA LYS A 421 -1.26 -3.37 22.81
C LYS A 421 -1.72 -2.77 24.14
N ARG A 422 -1.71 -1.43 24.27
CA ARG A 422 -2.15 -0.73 25.50
C ARG A 422 -3.66 -0.78 25.69
N ALA A 423 -4.42 -0.63 24.63
CA ALA A 423 -5.89 -0.69 24.67
C ALA A 423 -6.43 -2.06 25.09
N GLY A 424 -5.59 -3.10 25.16
CA GLY A 424 -6.00 -4.45 25.55
C GLY A 424 -7.06 -5.06 24.63
N ASN A 425 -7.34 -4.42 23.50
CA ASN A 425 -8.43 -4.80 22.61
C ASN A 425 -7.92 -5.62 21.43
N PRO A 426 -7.90 -6.94 21.55
CA PRO A 426 -7.59 -7.84 20.46
C PRO A 426 -8.85 -8.30 19.72
N SER A 427 -10.03 -7.82 20.10
CA SER A 427 -11.27 -8.39 19.65
C SER A 427 -11.77 -7.74 18.37
N ARG A 428 -11.05 -7.95 17.28
CA ARG A 428 -11.72 -8.10 16.02
C ARG A 428 -12.08 -9.57 15.86
N ARG A 429 -13.36 -9.84 15.71
CA ARG A 429 -13.85 -11.17 15.38
C ARG A 429 -13.30 -11.54 14.01
N ALA A 430 -12.90 -12.80 13.84
CA ALA A 430 -12.57 -13.31 12.51
C ALA A 430 -13.73 -12.95 11.55
N GLY A 431 -13.43 -12.26 10.46
CA GLY A 431 -14.42 -11.75 9.49
C GLY A 431 -14.84 -10.29 9.66
N GLU A 432 -14.36 -9.56 10.68
CA GLU A 432 -14.55 -8.10 10.69
C GLU A 432 -13.63 -7.43 9.65
N PRO A 433 -14.13 -6.39 8.96
CA PRO A 433 -13.34 -5.71 7.94
C PRO A 433 -12.08 -5.08 8.54
N TRP A 434 -11.02 -5.07 7.73
CA TRP A 434 -9.70 -4.54 8.07
C TRP A 434 -9.78 -3.03 8.26
N VAL A 435 -9.72 -2.55 9.51
CA VAL A 435 -9.74 -1.10 9.78
C VAL A 435 -8.42 -0.47 9.39
N GLN A 436 -8.51 0.52 8.56
CA GLN A 436 -7.40 1.37 8.21
C GLN A 436 -7.12 2.37 9.34
N ALA A 437 -5.95 2.27 9.95
CA ALA A 437 -5.44 3.37 10.77
C ALA A 437 -5.02 4.50 9.84
N ARG A 438 -5.56 5.70 10.05
CA ARG A 438 -5.24 6.86 9.23
C ARG A 438 -3.81 7.30 9.49
N VAL A 439 -3.00 7.36 8.47
CA VAL A 439 -1.66 7.95 8.53
C VAL A 439 -1.75 9.40 8.98
N THR A 440 -2.79 10.13 8.60
CA THR A 440 -3.02 11.52 9.03
C THR A 440 -3.10 11.67 10.54
N ASP A 441 -3.88 10.83 11.21
CA ASP A 441 -4.05 10.94 12.66
C ASP A 441 -2.76 10.54 13.36
N ARG A 442 -2.04 9.57 12.80
CA ARG A 442 -0.72 9.18 13.29
C ARG A 442 0.33 10.27 13.10
N LEU A 443 0.32 10.96 11.96
CA LEU A 443 1.18 12.11 11.74
C LEU A 443 0.88 13.24 12.71
N ARG A 444 -0.39 13.53 12.99
CA ARG A 444 -0.78 14.52 14.01
C ARG A 444 -0.29 14.13 15.41
N ASN A 445 -0.50 12.87 15.81
CA ASN A 445 0.00 12.38 17.09
C ASN A 445 1.53 12.48 17.18
N LEU A 446 2.24 12.13 16.09
CA LEU A 446 3.69 12.30 16.04
C LEU A 446 4.10 13.78 16.16
N GLU A 447 3.36 14.69 15.51
CA GLU A 447 3.57 16.12 15.60
C GLU A 447 3.37 16.62 17.03
N VAL A 448 2.32 16.18 17.73
CA VAL A 448 2.09 16.48 19.15
C VAL A 448 3.25 15.98 20.01
N ILE A 449 3.68 14.73 19.85
CA ILE A 449 4.81 14.16 20.59
C ILE A 449 6.10 14.99 20.37
N VAL A 450 6.36 15.41 19.13
CA VAL A 450 7.53 16.23 18.81
C VAL A 450 7.41 17.63 19.40
N ASN A 451 6.22 18.22 19.41
CA ASN A 451 5.98 19.54 19.98
C ASN A 451 6.12 19.52 21.52
N GLU A 452 5.54 18.53 22.19
CA GLU A 452 5.71 18.33 23.63
C GLU A 452 7.18 18.13 24.00
N TRP A 453 7.90 17.30 23.24
CA TRP A 453 9.34 17.14 23.41
C TRP A 453 10.10 18.46 23.25
N ASN A 454 9.77 19.25 22.25
CA ASN A 454 10.36 20.56 22.02
C ASN A 454 10.11 21.50 23.19
N LEU A 455 8.89 21.54 23.75
CA LEU A 455 8.55 22.35 24.95
C LEU A 455 9.41 21.91 26.14
N GLN A 456 9.51 20.63 26.44
CA GLN A 456 10.35 20.11 27.49
C GLN A 456 11.83 20.50 27.31
N GLN A 457 12.35 20.49 26.08
CA GLN A 457 13.71 20.93 25.78
C GLN A 457 13.88 22.44 25.99
N ILE A 458 12.88 23.23 25.66
CA ILE A 458 12.85 24.70 25.91
C ILE A 458 12.85 24.95 27.39
N GLU A 459 11.95 24.35 28.16
CA GLU A 459 11.87 24.47 29.59
C GLU A 459 13.18 24.08 30.29
N ALA A 460 13.79 22.98 29.90
CA ALA A 460 15.09 22.56 30.40
C ALA A 460 16.21 23.56 30.07
N ALA A 461 16.18 24.14 28.87
CA ALA A 461 17.17 25.09 28.41
C ALA A 461 17.05 26.46 29.15
N ILE A 462 15.82 26.88 29.47
CA ILE A 462 15.60 28.15 30.16
C ILE A 462 16.14 28.13 31.63
N LYS A 463 16.22 26.97 32.25
CA LYS A 463 16.71 26.81 33.62
C LYS A 463 18.19 27.16 33.81
N THR A 464 19.00 27.17 32.74
CA THR A 464 20.43 27.44 32.81
C THR A 464 20.84 28.61 31.92
N LYS A 465 21.84 29.42 32.34
CA LYS A 465 22.39 30.54 31.56
C LYS A 465 22.95 30.03 30.19
N ALA A 466 23.68 28.93 30.22
CA ALA A 466 24.24 28.31 29.00
C ALA A 466 23.13 27.75 28.08
N GLY A 467 22.07 27.19 28.64
CA GLY A 467 20.90 26.71 27.87
C GLY A 467 20.15 27.85 27.22
N ARG A 468 19.88 28.95 27.95
CA ARG A 468 19.27 30.17 27.39
C ARG A 468 20.07 30.72 26.21
N LYS A 469 21.41 30.83 26.36
CA LYS A 469 22.29 31.28 25.26
C LYS A 469 22.18 30.38 24.02
N ARG A 470 22.18 29.06 24.22
CA ARG A 470 22.03 28.09 23.11
C ARG A 470 20.65 28.17 22.44
N LEU A 471 19.59 28.31 23.25
CA LEU A 471 18.22 28.45 22.74
C LEU A 471 18.06 29.70 21.88
N LEU A 472 18.53 30.85 22.40
CA LEU A 472 18.50 32.13 21.69
C LEU A 472 19.29 32.06 20.37
N ALA A 473 20.46 31.44 20.37
CA ALA A 473 21.24 31.23 19.15
C ALA A 473 20.47 30.37 18.12
N ALA A 474 19.78 29.32 18.58
CA ALA A 474 18.96 28.46 17.73
C ALA A 474 17.72 29.20 17.16
N LEU A 475 17.06 30.03 17.95
CA LEU A 475 15.91 30.83 17.53
C LEU A 475 16.32 31.91 16.51
N ARG A 476 17.44 32.59 16.70
CA ARG A 476 17.97 33.60 15.76
C ARG A 476 18.30 33.00 14.38
N GLN A 477 18.61 31.71 14.31
CA GLN A 477 18.85 31.02 13.05
C GLN A 477 17.55 30.47 12.39
N SER A 478 16.40 30.66 13.03
CA SER A 478 15.11 30.20 12.51
C SER A 478 14.52 31.22 11.53
N PRO A 479 14.06 30.84 10.34
CA PRO A 479 13.50 31.76 9.36
C PRO A 479 12.22 32.49 9.81
N CYS A 480 11.58 32.04 10.88
CA CYS A 480 10.39 32.69 11.45
C CYS A 480 10.69 33.96 12.27
N CYS A 481 11.98 34.31 12.46
CA CYS A 481 12.35 35.53 13.20
C CYS A 481 12.79 36.68 12.28
N VAL A 482 12.61 36.52 10.97
CA VAL A 482 12.86 37.57 9.96
C VAL A 482 11.54 37.79 9.23
N ALA A 483 10.63 38.47 9.88
CA ALA A 483 9.45 39.11 9.29
C ALA A 483 9.45 40.57 9.72
#